data_84602d6e71ac67368fa22d5729607786
#
_entry.id   84602d6e71ac67368fa22d5729607786
#
_cell.length_a   1.000
_cell.length_b   1.000
_cell.length_c   1.000
_cell.angle_alpha   90.00
_cell.angle_beta   90.00
_cell.angle_gamma   90.00
#
_symmetry.space_group_name_H-M   'P 1'
#
loop_
_entity.id
_entity.type
_entity.pdbx_description
1 polymer ?
#
loop_
_entity_poly.entity_id
_entity_poly.type
_entity_poly.pdbx_seq_one_letter_code
_entity_poly.pdbx_strand_id
1 'polypeptide(L)'
;MSESLATTCVQGGYRPGDAEPRQVPIYQSTTWKYDTSEHMGRLFDLEESGYFYTRLQNPTNDFVAAKICELEGGSAAMLSSSGQAANFFAVFNIAGQGDHVVASSAIYGGTYNLLCHTMARMGLECTFVSPDCSDDELEAAFRPNTKAVFGETIANPALNVLDIERFANAAHAHGVPLIVDNTFPTPVNCRPFEWGADIVTHSTTKYMDGHGAGVGGCIVDSGKFDWNAHADKFPGLTTPDESYHGVVYTERFGLEGAFITKATSQLMRDFGSIQSPQNAFLLNMGLESLHVRMAQHCKNGQSVAEFLSDHPKVAWVRYCGLPDDPNYDLAQKYLPNGSCGVVSFGVKGGREAAERFMANLKLAQIATHVADARTCVLHPANATHRQMNDEELAAAGISPDLVRLSCGIEDTADLIADIDQALSFA
;
A
#
# COMPACT_ATOMS: atom_id res chain seq x y z
N MET A 1 -17.01 19.18 12.62
CA MET A 1 -16.23 19.60 11.42
C MET A 1 -15.16 18.52 11.25
N SER A 2 -15.05 17.91 10.07
CA SER A 2 -13.92 17.05 9.76
C SER A 2 -12.64 17.88 9.76
N GLU A 3 -11.62 17.40 10.45
CA GLU A 3 -10.30 18.04 10.46
C GLU A 3 -9.66 17.95 9.08
N SER A 4 -8.80 18.92 8.73
CA SER A 4 -8.03 18.85 7.48
C SER A 4 -7.00 17.71 7.58
N LEU A 5 -6.62 17.14 6.45
CA LEU A 5 -5.65 16.04 6.38
C LEU A 5 -4.33 16.37 7.09
N ALA A 6 -3.82 17.61 6.94
CA ALA A 6 -2.62 18.07 7.64
C ALA A 6 -2.79 18.04 9.16
N THR A 7 -3.95 18.42 9.67
CA THR A 7 -4.27 18.33 11.11
C THR A 7 -4.35 16.87 11.55
N THR A 8 -4.99 16.01 10.76
CA THR A 8 -5.11 14.57 11.06
C THR A 8 -3.73 13.89 11.09
N CYS A 9 -2.79 14.24 10.18
CA CYS A 9 -1.42 13.75 10.26
C CYS A 9 -0.80 13.97 11.65
N VAL A 10 -1.03 15.13 12.25
CA VAL A 10 -0.43 15.51 13.53
C VAL A 10 -1.26 15.04 14.74
N GLN A 11 -2.59 15.17 14.69
CA GLN A 11 -3.49 15.02 15.85
C GLN A 11 -4.37 13.75 15.81
N GLY A 12 -4.42 13.04 14.67
CA GLY A 12 -5.30 11.87 14.51
C GLY A 12 -4.87 10.66 15.35
N GLY A 13 -5.81 9.76 15.56
CA GLY A 13 -5.61 8.48 16.25
C GLY A 13 -5.57 8.61 17.78
N TYR A 14 -4.45 9.03 18.34
CA TYR A 14 -4.29 9.19 19.77
C TYR A 14 -4.75 10.57 20.25
N ARG A 15 -5.70 10.59 21.18
CA ARG A 15 -6.21 11.81 21.82
C ARG A 15 -6.05 11.69 23.35
N PRO A 16 -5.01 12.31 23.93
CA PRO A 16 -4.75 12.20 25.36
C PRO A 16 -5.85 12.87 26.18
N GLY A 17 -6.21 12.24 27.29
CA GLY A 17 -7.05 12.83 28.33
C GLY A 17 -6.26 13.77 29.26
N ASP A 18 -6.94 14.22 30.33
CA ASP A 18 -6.28 15.07 31.34
C ASP A 18 -5.15 14.32 32.05
N ALA A 19 -3.97 14.96 32.11
CA ALA A 19 -2.74 14.41 32.71
C ALA A 19 -2.19 13.13 32.04
N GLU A 20 -2.65 12.79 30.85
CA GLU A 20 -2.09 11.70 30.04
C GLU A 20 -0.89 12.15 29.19
N PRO A 21 0.01 11.22 28.79
CA PRO A 21 1.12 11.56 27.92
C PRO A 21 0.64 12.19 26.60
N ARG A 22 1.29 13.29 26.19
CA ARG A 22 0.95 13.96 24.92
C ARG A 22 1.32 13.11 23.69
N GLN A 23 2.41 12.34 23.78
CA GLN A 23 2.84 11.43 22.71
C GLN A 23 2.24 10.05 22.93
N VAL A 24 2.01 9.33 21.85
CA VAL A 24 1.51 7.94 21.88
C VAL A 24 2.38 7.08 22.81
N PRO A 25 1.84 6.48 23.88
CA PRO A 25 2.61 5.59 24.74
C PRO A 25 3.02 4.30 24.03
N ILE A 26 4.21 3.78 24.34
CA ILE A 26 4.66 2.47 23.87
C ILE A 26 4.26 1.41 24.91
N TYR A 27 3.27 0.57 24.58
CA TYR A 27 2.84 -0.55 25.41
C TYR A 27 3.69 -1.79 25.12
N GLN A 28 4.85 -1.88 25.75
CA GLN A 28 5.78 -2.99 25.60
C GLN A 28 5.40 -4.15 26.55
N SER A 29 4.27 -4.79 26.26
CA SER A 29 3.77 -5.93 27.03
C SER A 29 3.23 -7.01 26.09
N THR A 30 3.40 -8.27 26.44
CA THR A 30 2.82 -9.40 25.69
C THR A 30 1.38 -9.67 26.09
N THR A 31 1.03 -9.41 27.36
CA THR A 31 -0.26 -9.78 27.98
C THR A 31 -0.72 -8.70 28.96
N TRP A 32 -1.98 -8.79 29.35
CA TRP A 32 -2.62 -7.93 30.35
C TRP A 32 -3.10 -8.72 31.55
N LYS A 33 -3.21 -8.07 32.72
CA LYS A 33 -3.72 -8.63 33.96
C LYS A 33 -5.21 -8.33 34.09
N TYR A 34 -5.98 -9.32 34.49
CA TYR A 34 -7.41 -9.21 34.77
C TYR A 34 -7.70 -9.57 36.19
N ASP A 35 -8.79 -9.05 36.76
CA ASP A 35 -9.24 -9.39 38.10
C ASP A 35 -10.00 -10.72 38.15
N THR A 36 -10.67 -11.08 37.05
CA THR A 36 -11.44 -12.34 36.95
C THR A 36 -11.15 -13.04 35.61
N SER A 37 -11.17 -14.38 35.60
CA SER A 37 -11.09 -15.16 34.38
C SER A 37 -12.33 -15.01 33.49
N GLU A 38 -13.47 -14.67 34.08
CA GLU A 38 -14.71 -14.41 33.33
C GLU A 38 -14.59 -13.17 32.46
N HIS A 39 -14.03 -12.07 32.96
CA HIS A 39 -13.76 -10.86 32.17
C HIS A 39 -12.81 -11.19 30.99
N MET A 40 -11.73 -11.93 31.26
CA MET A 40 -10.83 -12.38 30.18
C MET A 40 -11.58 -13.25 29.15
N GLY A 41 -12.48 -14.14 29.58
CA GLY A 41 -13.29 -14.99 28.71
C GLY A 41 -14.14 -14.15 27.72
N ARG A 42 -14.82 -13.12 28.22
CA ARG A 42 -15.65 -12.21 27.38
C ARG A 42 -14.83 -11.50 26.29
N LEU A 43 -13.57 -11.15 26.55
CA LEU A 43 -12.68 -10.61 25.53
C LEU A 43 -12.33 -11.63 24.45
N PHE A 44 -12.05 -12.90 24.85
CA PHE A 44 -11.81 -13.99 23.91
C PHE A 44 -13.04 -14.34 23.08
N ASP A 45 -14.23 -14.21 23.65
CA ASP A 45 -15.50 -14.44 22.95
C ASP A 45 -15.95 -13.23 22.12
N LEU A 46 -15.11 -12.19 22.04
CA LEU A 46 -15.39 -10.92 21.37
C LEU A 46 -16.65 -10.22 21.92
N GLU A 47 -17.04 -10.49 23.16
CA GLU A 47 -18.20 -9.88 23.83
C GLU A 47 -17.90 -8.48 24.36
N GLU A 48 -16.65 -8.22 24.68
CA GLU A 48 -16.14 -6.92 25.11
C GLU A 48 -14.92 -6.53 24.28
N SER A 49 -14.69 -5.22 24.13
CA SER A 49 -13.47 -4.69 23.53
C SER A 49 -12.38 -4.57 24.60
N GLY A 50 -11.16 -4.94 24.25
CA GLY A 50 -10.02 -4.81 25.17
C GLY A 50 -8.80 -5.58 24.69
N TYR A 51 -7.74 -5.50 25.48
CA TYR A 51 -6.46 -6.10 25.15
C TYR A 51 -6.19 -7.31 26.03
N PHE A 52 -5.74 -8.41 25.44
CA PHE A 52 -5.36 -9.61 26.17
C PHE A 52 -4.02 -10.22 25.71
N TYR A 53 -3.68 -10.03 24.44
CA TYR A 53 -2.43 -10.53 23.89
C TYR A 53 -1.95 -9.67 22.72
N THR A 54 -0.71 -9.18 22.79
CA THR A 54 -0.16 -8.25 21.79
C THR A 54 -0.13 -8.79 20.36
N ARG A 55 -0.04 -10.12 20.16
CA ARG A 55 -0.10 -10.70 18.82
C ARG A 55 -1.41 -10.37 18.08
N LEU A 56 -2.51 -10.18 18.79
CA LEU A 56 -3.78 -9.78 18.18
C LEU A 56 -3.90 -8.26 18.14
N GLN A 57 -3.75 -7.61 19.28
CA GLN A 57 -3.95 -6.17 19.42
C GLN A 57 -3.00 -5.58 20.49
N ASN A 58 -2.63 -4.32 20.26
CA ASN A 58 -1.81 -3.55 21.21
C ASN A 58 -2.22 -2.08 21.12
N PRO A 59 -2.40 -1.37 22.26
CA PRO A 59 -2.86 0.02 22.26
C PRO A 59 -2.03 0.96 21.36
N THR A 60 -0.69 0.81 21.35
CA THR A 60 0.18 1.63 20.50
C THR A 60 -0.15 1.42 19.02
N ASN A 61 -0.32 0.15 18.61
CA ASN A 61 -0.65 -0.20 17.22
C ASN A 61 -2.03 0.33 16.82
N ASP A 62 -3.00 0.22 17.74
CA ASP A 62 -4.38 0.63 17.46
C ASP A 62 -4.51 2.15 17.33
N PHE A 63 -3.77 2.93 18.13
CA PHE A 63 -3.71 4.39 17.97
C PHE A 63 -3.16 4.80 16.61
N VAL A 64 -2.12 4.10 16.14
CA VAL A 64 -1.50 4.40 14.83
C VAL A 64 -2.37 3.90 13.68
N ALA A 65 -3.00 2.73 13.82
CA ALA A 65 -3.98 2.24 12.86
C ALA A 65 -5.16 3.20 12.73
N ALA A 66 -5.69 3.71 13.85
CA ALA A 66 -6.76 4.70 13.87
C ALA A 66 -6.37 6.00 13.14
N LYS A 67 -5.13 6.49 13.32
CA LYS A 67 -4.63 7.66 12.56
C LYS A 67 -4.63 7.40 11.06
N ILE A 68 -4.14 6.24 10.60
CA ILE A 68 -4.14 5.90 9.18
C ILE A 68 -5.58 5.75 8.66
N CYS A 69 -6.47 5.16 9.46
CA CYS A 69 -7.90 5.06 9.17
C CYS A 69 -8.55 6.44 8.95
N GLU A 70 -8.30 7.38 9.87
CA GLU A 70 -8.79 8.76 9.76
C GLU A 70 -8.22 9.47 8.51
N LEU A 71 -6.93 9.24 8.18
CA LEU A 71 -6.28 9.81 7.00
C LEU A 71 -6.90 9.29 5.71
N GLU A 72 -7.17 7.99 5.59
CA GLU A 72 -7.82 7.39 4.42
C GLU A 72 -9.33 7.68 4.38
N GLY A 73 -9.95 8.02 5.52
CA GLY A 73 -11.39 8.18 5.64
C GLY A 73 -12.14 6.85 5.69
N GLY A 74 -11.49 5.84 6.26
CA GLY A 74 -12.07 4.52 6.50
C GLY A 74 -12.88 4.42 7.79
N SER A 75 -13.41 3.24 8.06
CA SER A 75 -14.19 2.91 9.26
C SER A 75 -13.38 2.12 10.29
N ALA A 76 -12.49 1.25 9.82
CA ALA A 76 -11.64 0.42 10.66
C ALA A 76 -10.28 0.17 10.00
N ALA A 77 -9.24 -0.06 10.80
CA ALA A 77 -7.91 -0.37 10.30
C ALA A 77 -7.13 -1.29 11.24
N MET A 78 -6.11 -1.97 10.71
CA MET A 78 -5.15 -2.76 11.47
C MET A 78 -3.74 -2.61 10.91
N LEU A 79 -2.74 -2.58 11.79
CA LEU A 79 -1.33 -2.67 11.39
C LEU A 79 -0.90 -4.12 11.19
N SER A 80 0.07 -4.33 10.31
CA SER A 80 0.74 -5.60 10.09
C SER A 80 2.25 -5.44 10.00
N SER A 81 2.99 -6.55 10.04
CA SER A 81 4.46 -6.56 10.03
C SER A 81 5.08 -6.06 8.73
N SER A 82 4.33 -5.99 7.64
CA SER A 82 4.80 -5.54 6.32
C SER A 82 3.62 -5.25 5.39
N GLY A 83 3.86 -4.48 4.32
CA GLY A 83 2.86 -4.29 3.25
C GLY A 83 2.47 -5.60 2.59
N GLN A 84 3.40 -6.55 2.48
CA GLN A 84 3.12 -7.87 1.92
C GLN A 84 2.17 -8.69 2.80
N ALA A 85 2.31 -8.58 4.13
CA ALA A 85 1.35 -9.18 5.06
C ALA A 85 -0.02 -8.49 4.97
N ALA A 86 -0.05 -7.17 4.77
CA ALA A 86 -1.30 -6.43 4.55
C ALA A 86 -2.02 -6.91 3.28
N ASN A 87 -1.31 -7.01 2.15
CA ASN A 87 -1.88 -7.50 0.88
C ASN A 87 -2.36 -8.96 1.00
N PHE A 88 -1.55 -9.81 1.65
CA PHE A 88 -1.94 -11.20 1.90
C PHE A 88 -3.22 -11.29 2.74
N PHE A 89 -3.29 -10.56 3.86
CA PHE A 89 -4.46 -10.59 4.73
C PHE A 89 -5.69 -9.98 4.07
N ALA A 90 -5.54 -8.88 3.34
CA ALA A 90 -6.66 -8.24 2.65
C ALA A 90 -7.35 -9.20 1.67
N VAL A 91 -6.57 -9.97 0.92
CA VAL A 91 -7.12 -10.96 -0.02
C VAL A 91 -7.58 -12.23 0.71
N PHE A 92 -6.73 -12.82 1.57
CA PHE A 92 -6.99 -14.12 2.18
C PHE A 92 -8.11 -14.08 3.23
N ASN A 93 -8.47 -12.89 3.72
CA ASN A 93 -9.61 -12.69 4.61
C ASN A 93 -10.97 -13.04 3.97
N ILE A 94 -11.07 -12.92 2.64
CA ILE A 94 -12.31 -13.08 1.88
C ILE A 94 -12.20 -14.08 0.72
N ALA A 95 -11.01 -14.57 0.41
CA ALA A 95 -10.76 -15.52 -0.67
C ALA A 95 -9.81 -16.63 -0.19
N GLY A 96 -10.08 -17.87 -0.58
CA GLY A 96 -9.31 -19.03 -0.17
C GLY A 96 -9.22 -20.10 -1.26
N GLN A 97 -9.11 -21.36 -0.84
CA GLN A 97 -9.01 -22.49 -1.77
C GLN A 97 -10.26 -22.59 -2.67
N GLY A 98 -10.04 -22.62 -3.98
CA GLY A 98 -11.09 -22.72 -4.98
C GLY A 98 -11.69 -21.36 -5.39
N ASP A 99 -11.25 -20.26 -4.79
CA ASP A 99 -11.66 -18.90 -5.15
C ASP A 99 -10.73 -18.28 -6.20
N HIS A 100 -11.17 -17.16 -6.75
CA HIS A 100 -10.50 -16.43 -7.81
C HIS A 100 -10.42 -14.93 -7.48
N VAL A 101 -9.35 -14.29 -7.94
CA VAL A 101 -9.13 -12.83 -7.85
C VAL A 101 -8.77 -12.30 -9.24
N VAL A 102 -9.31 -11.14 -9.60
CA VAL A 102 -8.84 -10.34 -10.74
C VAL A 102 -7.83 -9.32 -10.22
N ALA A 103 -6.67 -9.19 -10.87
CA ALA A 103 -5.67 -8.22 -10.47
C ALA A 103 -5.14 -7.42 -11.64
N SER A 104 -4.81 -6.14 -11.43
CA SER A 104 -4.00 -5.40 -12.39
C SER A 104 -2.63 -6.06 -12.54
N SER A 105 -2.13 -6.18 -13.76
CA SER A 105 -0.77 -6.67 -14.02
C SER A 105 0.31 -5.65 -13.67
N ALA A 106 -0.06 -4.37 -13.64
CA ALA A 106 0.81 -3.28 -13.19
C ALA A 106 0.67 -3.10 -11.67
N ILE A 107 1.36 -3.92 -10.91
CA ILE A 107 1.47 -3.90 -9.45
C ILE A 107 2.90 -4.23 -9.02
N TYR A 108 3.22 -4.01 -7.75
CA TYR A 108 4.51 -4.37 -7.18
C TYR A 108 4.85 -5.84 -7.42
N GLY A 109 6.06 -6.12 -7.91
CA GLY A 109 6.48 -7.48 -8.27
C GLY A 109 6.36 -8.51 -7.14
N GLY A 110 6.53 -8.08 -5.87
CA GLY A 110 6.29 -8.94 -4.71
C GLY A 110 4.82 -9.35 -4.56
N THR A 111 3.89 -8.44 -4.84
CA THR A 111 2.44 -8.73 -4.81
C THR A 111 2.02 -9.58 -6.00
N TYR A 112 2.60 -9.33 -7.18
CA TYR A 112 2.42 -10.21 -8.33
C TYR A 112 2.82 -11.66 -7.99
N ASN A 113 4.02 -11.86 -7.43
CA ASN A 113 4.48 -13.18 -6.98
C ASN A 113 3.60 -13.79 -5.86
N LEU A 114 3.12 -12.96 -4.94
CA LEU A 114 2.20 -13.40 -3.89
C LEU A 114 0.95 -14.03 -4.51
N LEU A 115 0.28 -13.33 -5.41
CA LEU A 115 -0.96 -13.77 -6.06
C LEU A 115 -0.71 -14.95 -7.01
N CYS A 116 0.30 -14.82 -7.89
CA CYS A 116 0.56 -15.79 -8.96
C CYS A 116 1.14 -17.12 -8.47
N HIS A 117 1.97 -17.11 -7.42
CA HIS A 117 2.72 -18.29 -7.00
C HIS A 117 2.41 -18.74 -5.57
N THR A 118 2.45 -17.81 -4.61
CA THR A 118 2.31 -18.20 -3.19
C THR A 118 0.87 -18.59 -2.87
N MET A 119 -0.08 -17.74 -3.20
CA MET A 119 -1.50 -18.02 -2.95
C MET A 119 -2.06 -19.08 -3.88
N ALA A 120 -1.50 -19.26 -5.09
CA ALA A 120 -1.83 -20.37 -5.96
C ALA A 120 -1.55 -21.75 -5.31
N ARG A 121 -0.51 -21.87 -4.47
CA ARG A 121 -0.25 -23.08 -3.68
C ARG A 121 -1.27 -23.31 -2.58
N MET A 122 -2.00 -22.26 -2.20
CA MET A 122 -3.13 -22.33 -1.26
C MET A 122 -4.47 -22.58 -1.98
N GLY A 123 -4.42 -22.73 -3.31
CA GLY A 123 -5.60 -23.01 -4.13
C GLY A 123 -6.38 -21.79 -4.59
N LEU A 124 -5.83 -20.58 -4.42
CA LEU A 124 -6.40 -19.35 -4.95
C LEU A 124 -5.92 -19.13 -6.39
N GLU A 125 -6.86 -18.87 -7.31
CA GLU A 125 -6.53 -18.53 -8.69
C GLU A 125 -6.53 -17.00 -8.88
N CYS A 126 -5.68 -16.50 -9.82
CA CYS A 126 -5.61 -15.10 -10.15
C CYS A 126 -5.55 -14.90 -11.66
N THR A 127 -6.40 -14.00 -12.19
CA THR A 127 -6.31 -13.50 -13.56
C THR A 127 -5.78 -12.08 -13.54
N PHE A 128 -4.66 -11.85 -14.26
CA PHE A 128 -4.09 -10.53 -14.42
C PHE A 128 -4.61 -9.86 -15.69
N VAL A 129 -4.98 -8.58 -15.56
CA VAL A 129 -5.40 -7.72 -16.68
C VAL A 129 -4.50 -6.49 -16.76
N SER A 130 -4.26 -5.97 -17.97
CA SER A 130 -3.57 -4.68 -18.11
C SER A 130 -4.39 -3.58 -17.45
N PRO A 131 -3.79 -2.58 -16.79
CA PRO A 131 -4.54 -1.40 -16.32
C PRO A 131 -5.21 -0.66 -17.49
N ASP A 132 -4.66 -0.77 -18.71
CA ASP A 132 -5.16 -0.16 -19.95
C ASP A 132 -6.01 -1.12 -20.78
N CYS A 133 -6.43 -2.29 -20.25
CA CYS A 133 -7.29 -3.25 -20.95
C CYS A 133 -8.63 -2.61 -21.31
N SER A 134 -9.29 -3.11 -22.36
CA SER A 134 -10.66 -2.71 -22.68
C SER A 134 -11.66 -3.15 -21.62
N ASP A 135 -12.86 -2.54 -21.59
CA ASP A 135 -13.92 -2.97 -20.67
C ASP A 135 -14.34 -4.42 -20.91
N ASP A 136 -14.36 -4.87 -22.19
CA ASP A 136 -14.66 -6.26 -22.54
C ASP A 136 -13.60 -7.23 -22.01
N GLU A 137 -12.31 -6.85 -22.04
CA GLU A 137 -11.23 -7.68 -21.47
C GLU A 137 -11.30 -7.72 -19.95
N LEU A 138 -11.62 -6.59 -19.30
CA LEU A 138 -11.81 -6.54 -17.85
C LEU A 138 -13.00 -7.41 -17.43
N GLU A 139 -14.12 -7.28 -18.13
CA GLU A 139 -15.33 -8.09 -17.89
C GLU A 139 -15.07 -9.59 -18.08
N ALA A 140 -14.36 -9.98 -19.14
CA ALA A 140 -14.02 -11.37 -19.41
C ALA A 140 -13.08 -12.01 -18.38
N ALA A 141 -12.41 -11.21 -17.55
CA ALA A 141 -11.54 -11.71 -16.49
C ALA A 141 -12.31 -12.24 -15.27
N PHE A 142 -13.58 -11.83 -15.07
CA PHE A 142 -14.39 -12.29 -13.95
C PHE A 142 -14.90 -13.71 -14.14
N ARG A 143 -15.00 -14.43 -13.03
CA ARG A 143 -15.51 -15.81 -12.93
C ARG A 143 -16.58 -15.89 -11.85
N PRO A 144 -17.44 -16.91 -11.85
CA PRO A 144 -18.46 -17.09 -10.79
C PRO A 144 -17.88 -17.12 -9.37
N ASN A 145 -16.65 -17.63 -9.22
CA ASN A 145 -15.90 -17.74 -7.95
C ASN A 145 -14.95 -16.55 -7.70
N THR A 146 -15.04 -15.46 -8.46
CA THR A 146 -14.28 -14.25 -8.17
C THR A 146 -14.74 -13.63 -6.86
N LYS A 147 -13.77 -13.28 -6.00
CA LYS A 147 -13.99 -12.72 -4.65
C LYS A 147 -13.49 -11.30 -4.47
N ALA A 148 -12.54 -10.84 -5.27
CA ALA A 148 -12.00 -9.49 -5.20
C ALA A 148 -11.38 -9.06 -6.51
N VAL A 149 -11.26 -7.74 -6.67
CA VAL A 149 -10.36 -7.10 -7.63
C VAL A 149 -9.22 -6.46 -6.84
N PHE A 150 -7.98 -6.59 -7.33
CA PHE A 150 -6.80 -6.00 -6.71
C PHE A 150 -6.07 -5.07 -7.68
N GLY A 151 -5.67 -3.89 -7.20
CA GLY A 151 -4.87 -2.93 -7.97
C GLY A 151 -3.92 -2.13 -7.10
N GLU A 152 -3.07 -1.33 -7.71
CA GLU A 152 -2.15 -0.41 -7.05
C GLU A 152 -2.36 0.98 -7.65
N THR A 153 -2.55 2.01 -6.83
CA THR A 153 -2.88 3.37 -7.29
C THR A 153 -1.82 3.91 -8.26
N ILE A 154 -0.53 3.75 -7.91
CA ILE A 154 0.63 4.02 -8.78
C ILE A 154 1.54 2.81 -8.73
N ALA A 155 1.66 2.11 -9.84
CA ALA A 155 2.43 0.88 -9.96
C ALA A 155 3.94 1.08 -9.83
N ASN A 156 4.64 0.12 -9.21
CA ASN A 156 6.08 0.12 -9.08
C ASN A 156 6.70 -1.06 -9.87
N PRO A 157 7.62 -0.84 -10.82
CA PRO A 157 8.30 0.42 -11.17
C PRO A 157 7.72 1.17 -12.37
N ALA A 158 6.66 0.64 -13.00
CA ALA A 158 6.16 1.13 -14.28
C ALA A 158 5.44 2.49 -14.19
N LEU A 159 5.01 2.90 -13.00
CA LEU A 159 4.33 4.17 -12.68
C LEU A 159 2.98 4.37 -13.42
N ASN A 160 2.35 3.26 -13.84
CA ASN A 160 0.97 3.32 -14.31
C ASN A 160 0.04 3.78 -13.19
N VAL A 161 -0.94 4.61 -13.53
CA VAL A 161 -2.01 5.02 -12.62
C VAL A 161 -3.24 4.16 -12.88
N LEU A 162 -3.78 3.54 -11.84
CA LEU A 162 -5.00 2.76 -11.93
C LEU A 162 -6.21 3.67 -12.12
N ASP A 163 -7.08 3.38 -13.08
CA ASP A 163 -8.41 3.98 -13.14
C ASP A 163 -9.29 3.34 -12.05
N ILE A 164 -9.20 3.90 -10.83
CA ILE A 164 -9.82 3.33 -9.63
C ILE A 164 -11.34 3.19 -9.80
N GLU A 165 -11.99 4.24 -10.29
CA GLU A 165 -13.45 4.24 -10.47
C GLU A 165 -13.92 3.19 -11.47
N ARG A 166 -13.18 3.01 -12.57
CA ARG A 166 -13.46 1.99 -13.58
C ARG A 166 -13.35 0.58 -13.00
N PHE A 167 -12.26 0.29 -12.27
CA PHE A 167 -12.06 -1.02 -11.65
C PHE A 167 -13.05 -1.27 -10.51
N ALA A 168 -13.43 -0.23 -9.75
CA ALA A 168 -14.45 -0.32 -8.70
C ALA A 168 -15.83 -0.65 -9.30
N ASN A 169 -16.22 0.05 -10.37
CA ASN A 169 -17.50 -0.20 -11.04
C ASN A 169 -17.58 -1.63 -11.58
N ALA A 170 -16.50 -2.14 -12.20
CA ALA A 170 -16.45 -3.53 -12.66
C ALA A 170 -16.54 -4.52 -11.49
N ALA A 171 -15.79 -4.31 -10.41
CA ALA A 171 -15.83 -5.13 -9.21
C ALA A 171 -17.26 -5.19 -8.61
N HIS A 172 -17.86 -4.03 -8.42
CA HIS A 172 -19.20 -3.92 -7.82
C HIS A 172 -20.30 -4.53 -8.71
N ALA A 173 -20.18 -4.42 -10.04
CA ALA A 173 -21.12 -5.10 -10.98
C ALA A 173 -21.11 -6.62 -10.79
N HIS A 174 -19.98 -7.19 -10.36
CA HIS A 174 -19.85 -8.61 -10.02
C HIS A 174 -20.05 -8.91 -8.52
N GLY A 175 -20.44 -7.93 -7.71
CA GLY A 175 -20.67 -8.10 -6.27
C GLY A 175 -19.42 -8.51 -5.50
N VAL A 176 -18.26 -7.94 -5.85
CA VAL A 176 -16.99 -8.15 -5.16
C VAL A 176 -16.31 -6.82 -4.85
N PRO A 177 -15.50 -6.72 -3.77
CA PRO A 177 -14.80 -5.49 -3.42
C PRO A 177 -13.60 -5.21 -4.32
N LEU A 178 -13.26 -3.92 -4.45
CA LEU A 178 -11.97 -3.46 -4.96
C LEU A 178 -10.99 -3.23 -3.79
N ILE A 179 -9.84 -3.90 -3.83
CA ILE A 179 -8.70 -3.72 -2.92
C ILE A 179 -7.63 -2.90 -3.65
N VAL A 180 -7.19 -1.79 -3.06
CA VAL A 180 -6.19 -0.91 -3.67
C VAL A 180 -4.98 -0.76 -2.74
N ASP A 181 -3.79 -1.08 -3.24
CA ASP A 181 -2.53 -0.71 -2.58
C ASP A 181 -2.23 0.78 -2.88
N ASN A 182 -2.33 1.63 -1.86
CA ASN A 182 -2.17 3.08 -1.96
C ASN A 182 -0.82 3.57 -1.41
N THR A 183 0.20 2.72 -1.46
CA THR A 183 1.51 2.97 -0.84
C THR A 183 2.20 4.22 -1.36
N PHE A 184 2.22 4.46 -2.68
CA PHE A 184 2.97 5.58 -3.26
C PHE A 184 2.28 6.92 -3.10
N PRO A 185 0.98 7.09 -3.41
CA PRO A 185 0.32 8.37 -3.21
C PRO A 185 0.17 8.73 -1.75
N THR A 186 0.00 7.74 -0.87
CA THR A 186 -0.46 7.92 0.50
C THR A 186 -1.82 8.63 0.56
N PRO A 187 -2.51 8.70 1.70
CA PRO A 187 -3.76 9.45 1.82
C PRO A 187 -3.62 10.96 1.52
N VAL A 188 -2.37 11.47 1.52
CA VAL A 188 -2.09 12.88 1.23
C VAL A 188 -2.41 13.23 -0.22
N ASN A 189 -2.08 12.34 -1.16
CA ASN A 189 -2.24 12.60 -2.59
C ASN A 189 -3.44 11.87 -3.21
N CYS A 190 -3.86 10.73 -2.64
CA CYS A 190 -5.02 9.99 -3.10
C CYS A 190 -5.73 9.31 -1.94
N ARG A 191 -7.04 9.35 -1.95
CA ARG A 191 -7.92 8.59 -1.04
C ARG A 191 -8.82 7.68 -1.88
N PRO A 192 -8.43 6.43 -2.12
CA PRO A 192 -9.14 5.53 -3.04
C PRO A 192 -10.61 5.30 -2.69
N PHE A 193 -11.00 5.45 -1.41
CA PHE A 193 -12.40 5.36 -0.98
C PHE A 193 -13.32 6.44 -1.58
N GLU A 194 -12.77 7.56 -1.99
CA GLU A 194 -13.52 8.62 -2.67
C GLU A 194 -13.88 8.24 -4.11
N TRP A 195 -13.20 7.21 -4.64
CA TRP A 195 -13.33 6.72 -6.02
C TRP A 195 -13.89 5.27 -6.11
N GLY A 196 -14.43 4.76 -5.00
CA GLY A 196 -15.13 3.48 -4.99
C GLY A 196 -14.30 2.28 -4.55
N ALA A 197 -13.06 2.44 -4.12
CA ALA A 197 -12.34 1.35 -3.45
C ALA A 197 -13.03 0.97 -2.13
N ASP A 198 -12.96 -0.30 -1.76
CA ASP A 198 -13.57 -0.83 -0.54
C ASP A 198 -12.54 -1.10 0.55
N ILE A 199 -11.41 -1.63 0.17
CA ILE A 199 -10.28 -1.94 1.06
C ILE A 199 -9.03 -1.25 0.52
N VAL A 200 -8.28 -0.59 1.40
CA VAL A 200 -6.98 0.01 1.07
C VAL A 200 -5.88 -0.68 1.86
N THR A 201 -4.78 -0.97 1.19
CA THR A 201 -3.57 -1.49 1.82
C THR A 201 -2.40 -0.52 1.66
N HIS A 202 -1.45 -0.61 2.59
CA HIS A 202 -0.21 0.17 2.56
C HIS A 202 0.98 -0.66 2.98
N SER A 203 2.09 -0.49 2.29
CA SER A 203 3.40 -0.71 2.88
C SER A 203 3.78 0.55 3.66
N THR A 204 3.54 0.56 4.97
CA THR A 204 3.89 1.71 5.81
C THR A 204 5.40 1.93 5.92
N THR A 205 6.19 0.93 5.49
CA THR A 205 7.65 0.98 5.30
C THR A 205 8.14 2.15 4.44
N LYS A 206 7.25 2.66 3.55
CA LYS A 206 7.56 3.64 2.50
C LYS A 206 7.35 5.07 3.01
N TYR A 207 6.68 5.93 2.27
CA TYR A 207 6.46 7.33 2.64
C TYR A 207 5.84 7.54 4.03
N MET A 208 5.01 6.63 4.53
CA MET A 208 4.40 6.78 5.85
C MET A 208 5.46 6.79 6.96
N ASP A 209 6.40 5.82 6.97
CA ASP A 209 7.59 5.86 7.83
C ASP A 209 8.55 6.96 7.35
N GLY A 210 8.90 6.96 6.07
CA GLY A 210 9.66 7.98 5.36
C GLY A 210 11.13 8.09 5.74
N HIS A 211 11.64 7.22 6.60
CA HIS A 211 12.99 7.28 7.15
C HIS A 211 13.78 5.97 6.95
N GLY A 212 13.15 4.95 6.36
CA GLY A 212 13.75 3.63 6.21
C GLY A 212 14.05 2.94 7.55
N ALA A 213 13.30 3.29 8.60
CA ALA A 213 13.54 2.84 9.97
C ALA A 213 12.66 1.65 10.35
N GLY A 214 11.40 1.62 9.92
CA GLY A 214 10.44 0.61 10.32
C GLY A 214 9.81 -0.13 9.12
N VAL A 215 9.88 -1.46 9.15
CA VAL A 215 9.07 -2.28 8.23
C VAL A 215 7.67 -2.45 8.82
N GLY A 216 6.64 -2.21 8.00
CA GLY A 216 5.26 -2.35 8.44
C GLY A 216 4.26 -2.32 7.28
N GLY A 217 3.02 -2.61 7.59
CA GLY A 217 1.87 -2.53 6.69
C GLY A 217 0.62 -2.09 7.42
N CYS A 218 -0.37 -1.71 6.67
CA CYS A 218 -1.69 -1.35 7.19
C CYS A 218 -2.77 -1.82 6.22
N ILE A 219 -3.91 -2.23 6.77
CA ILE A 219 -5.15 -2.46 6.04
C ILE A 219 -6.19 -1.50 6.59
N VAL A 220 -6.91 -0.83 5.71
CA VAL A 220 -8.04 0.05 6.04
C VAL A 220 -9.27 -0.43 5.31
N ASP A 221 -10.37 -0.55 6.02
CA ASP A 221 -11.69 -0.87 5.47
C ASP A 221 -12.53 0.41 5.36
N SER A 222 -13.18 0.61 4.24
CA SER A 222 -14.14 1.71 4.05
C SER A 222 -15.40 1.55 4.90
N GLY A 223 -15.77 0.32 5.25
CA GLY A 223 -17.04 -0.03 5.88
C GLY A 223 -18.27 0.12 4.97
N LYS A 224 -18.06 0.29 3.66
CA LYS A 224 -19.14 0.59 2.70
C LYS A 224 -19.59 -0.61 1.88
N PHE A 225 -18.73 -1.63 1.72
CA PHE A 225 -19.10 -2.81 0.94
C PHE A 225 -20.15 -3.63 1.69
N ASP A 226 -21.28 -3.88 1.04
CA ASP A 226 -22.38 -4.65 1.63
C ASP A 226 -22.14 -6.16 1.51
N TRP A 227 -21.43 -6.72 2.50
CA TRP A 227 -21.16 -8.15 2.60
C TRP A 227 -22.42 -8.99 2.65
N ASN A 228 -23.51 -8.46 3.24
CA ASN A 228 -24.77 -9.18 3.39
C ASN A 228 -25.54 -9.27 2.08
N ALA A 229 -25.45 -8.25 1.21
CA ALA A 229 -26.02 -8.29 -0.13
C ALA A 229 -25.38 -9.39 -1.00
N HIS A 230 -24.16 -9.81 -0.66
CA HIS A 230 -23.38 -10.83 -1.37
C HIS A 230 -22.96 -11.98 -0.45
N ALA A 231 -23.85 -12.37 0.49
CA ALA A 231 -23.55 -13.36 1.54
C ALA A 231 -23.13 -14.74 0.99
N ASP A 232 -23.63 -15.15 -0.16
CA ASP A 232 -23.24 -16.36 -0.86
C ASP A 232 -21.77 -16.36 -1.30
N LYS A 233 -21.22 -15.19 -1.60
CA LYS A 233 -19.79 -15.03 -1.92
C LYS A 233 -18.91 -14.94 -0.69
N PHE A 234 -19.41 -14.39 0.41
CA PHE A 234 -18.61 -14.08 1.61
C PHE A 234 -19.13 -14.77 2.87
N PRO A 235 -19.32 -16.12 2.86
CA PRO A 235 -19.83 -16.84 4.03
C PRO A 235 -18.93 -16.66 5.27
N GLY A 236 -17.62 -16.48 5.12
CA GLY A 236 -16.70 -16.25 6.23
C GLY A 236 -16.97 -14.97 7.04
N LEU A 237 -17.79 -14.03 6.53
CA LEU A 237 -18.20 -12.81 7.23
C LEU A 237 -19.67 -12.85 7.66
N THR A 238 -20.51 -13.61 6.93
CA THR A 238 -21.96 -13.54 6.97
C THR A 238 -22.63 -14.80 7.54
N THR A 239 -21.85 -15.83 7.87
CA THR A 239 -22.35 -17.06 8.52
C THR A 239 -21.59 -17.31 9.83
N PRO A 240 -22.14 -18.17 10.72
CA PRO A 240 -21.50 -18.50 12.00
C PRO A 240 -20.08 -19.04 11.85
N ASP A 241 -19.15 -18.42 12.56
CA ASP A 241 -17.74 -18.85 12.61
C ASP A 241 -17.55 -19.90 13.72
N GLU A 242 -17.17 -21.11 13.33
CA GLU A 242 -16.93 -22.22 14.28
C GLU A 242 -15.76 -21.94 15.23
N SER A 243 -14.76 -21.14 14.83
CA SER A 243 -13.59 -20.80 15.65
C SER A 243 -13.89 -19.74 16.72
N TYR A 244 -15.07 -19.08 16.64
CA TYR A 244 -15.55 -18.06 17.58
C TYR A 244 -16.99 -18.32 18.04
N HIS A 245 -17.29 -19.56 18.41
CA HIS A 245 -18.59 -19.96 19.02
C HIS A 245 -19.82 -19.52 18.22
N GLY A 246 -19.70 -19.47 16.89
CA GLY A 246 -20.81 -19.12 16.01
C GLY A 246 -21.03 -17.62 15.81
N VAL A 247 -20.02 -16.79 16.06
CA VAL A 247 -20.10 -15.35 15.75
C VAL A 247 -20.31 -15.15 14.26
N VAL A 248 -21.28 -14.31 13.89
CA VAL A 248 -21.46 -13.76 12.55
C VAL A 248 -20.89 -12.35 12.56
N TYR A 249 -19.80 -12.12 11.83
CA TYR A 249 -19.05 -10.87 11.94
C TYR A 249 -19.87 -9.64 11.52
N THR A 250 -20.64 -9.74 10.41
CA THR A 250 -21.49 -8.64 9.94
C THR A 250 -22.64 -8.31 10.87
N GLU A 251 -23.20 -9.31 11.58
CA GLU A 251 -24.26 -9.07 12.56
C GLU A 251 -23.72 -8.41 13.83
N ARG A 252 -22.54 -8.84 14.27
CA ARG A 252 -21.98 -8.38 15.55
C ARG A 252 -21.24 -7.06 15.46
N PHE A 253 -20.50 -6.82 14.36
CA PHE A 253 -19.60 -5.68 14.20
C PHE A 253 -20.05 -4.71 13.10
N GLY A 254 -21.21 -4.96 12.47
CA GLY A 254 -21.68 -4.17 11.34
C GLY A 254 -20.81 -4.31 10.10
N LEU A 255 -21.13 -3.59 9.04
CA LEU A 255 -20.30 -3.53 7.84
C LEU A 255 -18.96 -2.83 8.15
N GLU A 256 -18.98 -1.86 9.05
CA GLU A 256 -17.86 -1.01 9.41
C GLU A 256 -16.73 -1.73 10.15
N GLY A 257 -17.05 -2.83 10.84
CA GLY A 257 -16.06 -3.53 11.68
C GLY A 257 -15.79 -4.97 11.29
N ALA A 258 -16.68 -5.61 10.52
CA ALA A 258 -16.64 -7.04 10.24
C ALA A 258 -15.35 -7.51 9.61
N PHE A 259 -14.87 -6.81 8.57
CA PHE A 259 -13.69 -7.20 7.79
C PHE A 259 -12.41 -7.15 8.62
N ILE A 260 -12.17 -6.04 9.33
CA ILE A 260 -10.95 -5.85 10.16
C ILE A 260 -10.99 -6.74 11.40
N THR A 261 -12.16 -6.90 12.04
CA THR A 261 -12.30 -7.79 13.19
C THR A 261 -11.99 -9.23 12.82
N LYS A 262 -12.51 -9.73 11.70
CA LYS A 262 -12.19 -11.07 11.22
C LYS A 262 -10.71 -11.23 10.90
N ALA A 263 -10.12 -10.27 10.17
CA ALA A 263 -8.69 -10.30 9.84
C ALA A 263 -7.82 -10.34 11.12
N THR A 264 -8.19 -9.58 12.15
CA THR A 264 -7.48 -9.55 13.43
C THR A 264 -7.69 -10.84 14.23
N SER A 265 -8.93 -11.28 14.38
CA SER A 265 -9.29 -12.41 15.25
C SER A 265 -8.90 -13.76 14.67
N GLN A 266 -8.80 -13.89 13.34
CA GLN A 266 -8.36 -15.13 12.66
C GLN A 266 -6.93 -14.99 12.12
N LEU A 267 -6.71 -14.13 11.12
CA LEU A 267 -5.45 -14.14 10.38
C LEU A 267 -4.28 -13.61 11.25
N MET A 268 -4.48 -12.50 11.95
CA MET A 268 -3.44 -11.98 12.85
C MET A 268 -3.19 -12.95 14.01
N ARG A 269 -4.24 -13.51 14.61
CA ARG A 269 -4.13 -14.52 15.66
C ARG A 269 -3.29 -15.72 15.24
N ASP A 270 -3.55 -16.27 14.04
CA ASP A 270 -3.01 -17.54 13.60
C ASP A 270 -1.65 -17.39 12.90
N PHE A 271 -1.46 -16.36 12.07
CA PHE A 271 -0.19 -16.10 11.35
C PHE A 271 0.77 -15.20 12.12
N GLY A 272 0.29 -14.38 13.04
CA GLY A 272 1.13 -13.60 13.94
C GLY A 272 1.93 -12.45 13.29
N SER A 273 1.49 -11.95 12.15
CA SER A 273 2.18 -10.88 11.39
C SER A 273 1.98 -9.49 12.02
N ILE A 274 2.13 -9.38 13.34
CA ILE A 274 1.99 -8.11 14.05
C ILE A 274 3.20 -7.20 13.86
N GLN A 275 2.97 -5.90 13.76
CA GLN A 275 4.01 -4.89 13.88
C GLN A 275 4.39 -4.68 15.35
N SER A 276 5.68 -4.53 15.68
CA SER A 276 6.07 -4.24 17.04
C SER A 276 5.57 -2.86 17.49
N PRO A 277 5.19 -2.68 18.77
CA PRO A 277 4.78 -1.36 19.28
C PRO A 277 5.84 -0.26 19.10
N GLN A 278 7.13 -0.61 19.13
CA GLN A 278 8.21 0.33 18.85
C GLN A 278 8.19 0.80 17.40
N ASN A 279 7.99 -0.12 16.43
CA ASN A 279 7.87 0.25 15.02
C ASN A 279 6.59 1.06 14.77
N ALA A 280 5.48 0.74 15.44
CA ALA A 280 4.26 1.54 15.38
C ALA A 280 4.49 2.97 15.90
N PHE A 281 5.23 3.13 17.00
CA PHE A 281 5.63 4.44 17.50
C PHE A 281 6.47 5.23 16.49
N LEU A 282 7.49 4.59 15.87
CA LEU A 282 8.32 5.24 14.83
C LEU A 282 7.47 5.63 13.63
N LEU A 283 6.53 4.77 13.22
CA LEU A 283 5.58 5.06 12.16
C LEU A 283 4.72 6.29 12.50
N ASN A 284 4.24 6.43 13.75
CA ASN A 284 3.52 7.62 14.18
C ASN A 284 4.35 8.89 14.00
N MET A 285 5.63 8.86 14.35
CA MET A 285 6.55 10.00 14.14
C MET A 285 6.68 10.34 12.64
N GLY A 286 6.74 9.33 11.77
CA GLY A 286 6.73 9.52 10.33
C GLY A 286 5.42 10.15 9.82
N LEU A 287 4.27 9.68 10.31
CA LEU A 287 2.96 10.18 9.92
C LEU A 287 2.75 11.66 10.30
N GLU A 288 3.29 12.12 11.43
CA GLU A 288 3.15 13.52 11.87
C GLU A 288 3.71 14.53 10.85
N SER A 289 4.75 14.14 10.09
CA SER A 289 5.35 14.98 9.06
C SER A 289 4.96 14.58 7.61
N LEU A 290 4.09 13.60 7.44
CA LEU A 290 3.80 13.01 6.14
C LEU A 290 3.36 14.04 5.10
N HIS A 291 2.43 14.93 5.46
CA HIS A 291 1.88 15.93 4.54
C HIS A 291 2.93 16.91 3.99
N VAL A 292 3.89 17.34 4.83
CA VAL A 292 4.98 18.24 4.39
C VAL A 292 6.05 17.50 3.60
N ARG A 293 6.33 16.24 3.95
CA ARG A 293 7.28 15.41 3.21
C ARG A 293 6.75 15.05 1.82
N MET A 294 5.48 14.66 1.71
CA MET A 294 4.86 14.36 0.43
C MET A 294 4.90 15.54 -0.53
N ALA A 295 4.63 16.76 -0.06
CA ALA A 295 4.74 17.97 -0.88
C ALA A 295 6.16 18.13 -1.45
N GLN A 296 7.21 17.92 -0.63
CA GLN A 296 8.59 18.04 -1.10
C GLN A 296 9.00 16.88 -2.01
N HIS A 297 8.59 15.63 -1.71
CA HIS A 297 8.81 14.48 -2.59
C HIS A 297 8.22 14.69 -3.98
N CYS A 298 6.96 15.15 -4.05
CA CYS A 298 6.28 15.42 -5.32
C CYS A 298 6.96 16.55 -6.09
N LYS A 299 7.34 17.64 -5.40
CA LYS A 299 8.10 18.74 -6.01
C LYS A 299 9.41 18.25 -6.62
N ASN A 300 10.18 17.46 -5.86
CA ASN A 300 11.45 16.93 -6.33
C ASN A 300 11.25 15.95 -7.49
N GLY A 301 10.26 15.04 -7.39
CA GLY A 301 9.91 14.12 -8.47
C GLY A 301 9.56 14.83 -9.76
N GLN A 302 8.70 15.87 -9.69
CA GLN A 302 8.29 16.67 -10.85
C GLN A 302 9.50 17.39 -11.48
N SER A 303 10.27 18.14 -10.68
CA SER A 303 11.42 18.89 -11.18
C SER A 303 12.52 18.02 -11.79
N VAL A 304 12.77 16.85 -11.19
CA VAL A 304 13.72 15.87 -11.72
C VAL A 304 13.20 15.22 -13.00
N ALA A 305 11.90 14.90 -13.07
CA ALA A 305 11.30 14.34 -14.28
C ALA A 305 11.35 15.32 -15.45
N GLU A 306 11.03 16.60 -15.22
CA GLU A 306 11.17 17.67 -16.20
C GLU A 306 12.62 17.83 -16.69
N PHE A 307 13.58 17.90 -15.76
CA PHE A 307 15.00 17.97 -16.11
C PHE A 307 15.45 16.77 -16.96
N LEU A 308 15.06 15.55 -16.56
CA LEU A 308 15.43 14.34 -17.29
C LEU A 308 14.79 14.28 -18.69
N SER A 309 13.58 14.80 -18.86
CA SER A 309 12.88 14.81 -20.16
C SER A 309 13.61 15.65 -21.20
N ASP A 310 14.25 16.74 -20.78
CA ASP A 310 15.03 17.62 -21.66
C ASP A 310 16.51 17.21 -21.81
N HIS A 311 16.96 16.21 -21.03
CA HIS A 311 18.38 15.86 -20.96
C HIS A 311 18.84 15.01 -22.16
N PRO A 312 19.91 15.40 -22.92
CA PRO A 312 20.33 14.73 -24.15
C PRO A 312 20.77 13.26 -23.97
N LYS A 313 21.17 12.85 -22.78
CA LYS A 313 21.60 11.48 -22.43
C LYS A 313 20.44 10.57 -22.00
N VAL A 314 19.24 11.10 -21.83
CA VAL A 314 18.02 10.35 -21.45
C VAL A 314 17.25 9.95 -22.69
N ALA A 315 16.84 8.69 -22.75
CA ALA A 315 16.10 8.12 -23.87
C ALA A 315 14.58 8.30 -23.71
N TRP A 316 14.09 8.15 -22.50
CA TRP A 316 12.68 8.24 -22.15
C TRP A 316 12.53 8.51 -20.64
N VAL A 317 11.42 9.11 -20.26
CA VAL A 317 11.02 9.33 -18.84
C VAL A 317 9.59 8.83 -18.64
N ARG A 318 9.31 8.24 -17.50
CA ARG A 318 7.99 7.89 -17.00
C ARG A 318 7.75 8.60 -15.67
N TYR A 319 6.79 9.48 -15.65
CA TYR A 319 6.30 10.17 -14.47
C TYR A 319 4.92 10.76 -14.77
N CYS A 320 3.90 10.27 -14.09
CA CYS A 320 2.51 10.61 -14.40
C CYS A 320 2.14 12.10 -14.20
N GLY A 321 3.03 12.91 -13.64
CA GLY A 321 2.90 14.36 -13.56
C GLY A 321 3.40 15.12 -14.81
N LEU A 322 3.99 14.43 -15.81
CA LEU A 322 4.40 15.04 -17.07
C LEU A 322 3.23 15.05 -18.07
N PRO A 323 2.97 16.15 -18.79
CA PRO A 323 1.85 16.24 -19.74
C PRO A 323 1.88 15.18 -20.86
N ASP A 324 3.07 14.71 -21.24
CA ASP A 324 3.25 13.72 -22.30
C ASP A 324 3.22 12.27 -21.78
N ASP A 325 3.07 12.05 -20.47
CA ASP A 325 2.94 10.70 -19.90
C ASP A 325 1.52 10.15 -20.18
N PRO A 326 1.39 8.89 -20.65
CA PRO A 326 0.08 8.32 -20.95
C PRO A 326 -0.89 8.27 -19.78
N ASN A 327 -0.40 8.36 -18.53
CA ASN A 327 -1.24 8.38 -17.34
C ASN A 327 -1.53 9.79 -16.80
N TYR A 328 -1.16 10.85 -17.54
CA TYR A 328 -1.32 12.23 -17.08
C TYR A 328 -2.76 12.57 -16.71
N ASP A 329 -3.73 12.23 -17.56
CA ASP A 329 -5.14 12.53 -17.31
C ASP A 329 -5.68 11.81 -16.07
N LEU A 330 -5.31 10.54 -15.89
CA LEU A 330 -5.66 9.78 -14.68
C LEU A 330 -4.98 10.37 -13.43
N ALA A 331 -3.73 10.83 -13.56
CA ALA A 331 -3.04 11.50 -12.48
C ALA A 331 -3.72 12.83 -12.10
N GLN A 332 -4.15 13.62 -13.09
CA GLN A 332 -4.91 14.84 -12.81
C GLN A 332 -6.24 14.55 -12.09
N LYS A 333 -6.89 13.43 -12.43
CA LYS A 333 -8.15 13.01 -11.82
C LYS A 333 -7.95 12.53 -10.38
N TYR A 334 -7.02 11.61 -10.14
CA TYR A 334 -6.91 10.88 -8.88
C TYR A 334 -5.89 11.46 -7.90
N LEU A 335 -4.94 12.27 -8.38
CA LEU A 335 -3.76 12.74 -7.64
C LEU A 335 -3.63 14.28 -7.66
N PRO A 336 -4.68 15.02 -7.27
CA PRO A 336 -4.70 16.49 -7.42
C PRO A 336 -3.62 17.22 -6.61
N ASN A 337 -3.06 16.58 -5.58
CA ASN A 337 -2.04 17.15 -4.71
C ASN A 337 -0.60 16.75 -5.10
N GLY A 338 -0.44 16.05 -6.24
CA GLY A 338 0.81 15.48 -6.72
C GLY A 338 0.82 13.96 -6.66
N SER A 339 1.74 13.33 -7.38
CA SER A 339 1.78 11.87 -7.51
C SER A 339 2.64 11.20 -6.43
N CYS A 340 3.95 11.27 -6.60
CA CYS A 340 4.96 10.73 -5.67
C CYS A 340 6.35 11.27 -6.04
N GLY A 341 7.38 10.86 -5.32
CA GLY A 341 8.77 11.22 -5.62
C GLY A 341 9.50 10.21 -6.52
N VAL A 342 8.81 9.21 -7.07
CA VAL A 342 9.45 8.16 -7.88
C VAL A 342 9.38 8.51 -9.35
N VAL A 343 10.55 8.48 -10.03
CA VAL A 343 10.71 8.70 -11.46
C VAL A 343 11.40 7.48 -12.06
N SER A 344 10.88 6.96 -13.16
CA SER A 344 11.53 5.92 -13.96
C SER A 344 12.00 6.49 -15.29
N PHE A 345 13.23 6.18 -15.69
CA PHE A 345 13.77 6.70 -16.95
C PHE A 345 14.81 5.74 -17.54
N GLY A 346 15.02 5.87 -18.84
CA GLY A 346 16.04 5.11 -19.59
C GLY A 346 17.23 5.98 -19.96
N VAL A 347 18.44 5.44 -19.76
CA VAL A 347 19.69 6.11 -20.13
C VAL A 347 20.11 5.69 -21.53
N LYS A 348 20.42 6.66 -22.43
CA LYS A 348 20.94 6.34 -23.78
C LYS A 348 22.26 5.59 -23.67
N GLY A 349 22.35 4.48 -24.37
CA GLY A 349 23.51 3.56 -24.28
C GLY A 349 23.17 2.29 -23.48
N GLY A 350 21.91 2.16 -23.03
CA GLY A 350 21.41 0.92 -22.47
C GLY A 350 21.92 0.60 -21.06
N ARG A 351 21.95 -0.70 -20.74
CA ARG A 351 22.34 -1.21 -19.40
C ARG A 351 23.69 -0.68 -18.89
N GLU A 352 24.72 -0.72 -19.74
CA GLU A 352 26.06 -0.27 -19.31
C GLU A 352 26.11 1.24 -19.01
N ALA A 353 25.38 2.06 -19.76
CA ALA A 353 25.27 3.49 -19.49
C ALA A 353 24.51 3.76 -18.18
N ALA A 354 23.44 3.03 -17.91
CA ALA A 354 22.73 3.10 -16.64
C ALA A 354 23.61 2.72 -15.44
N GLU A 355 24.42 1.68 -15.58
CA GLU A 355 25.40 1.28 -14.55
C GLU A 355 26.46 2.36 -14.31
N ARG A 356 27.04 2.96 -15.39
CA ARG A 356 28.01 4.06 -15.26
C ARG A 356 27.37 5.27 -14.61
N PHE A 357 26.15 5.66 -14.98
CA PHE A 357 25.39 6.72 -14.35
C PHE A 357 25.28 6.47 -12.84
N MET A 358 24.75 5.31 -12.44
CA MET A 358 24.52 5.00 -11.02
C MET A 358 25.84 4.96 -10.21
N ALA A 359 26.93 4.45 -10.80
CA ALA A 359 28.24 4.38 -10.14
C ALA A 359 28.88 5.77 -9.89
N ASN A 360 28.42 6.81 -10.58
CA ASN A 360 28.94 8.17 -10.47
C ASN A 360 28.05 9.12 -9.67
N LEU A 361 26.90 8.66 -9.17
CA LEU A 361 26.10 9.43 -8.22
C LEU A 361 26.87 9.65 -6.91
N LYS A 362 26.77 10.84 -6.35
CA LYS A 362 27.46 11.24 -5.12
C LYS A 362 26.51 11.45 -3.95
N LEU A 363 25.28 11.92 -4.24
CA LEU A 363 24.26 12.18 -3.27
C LEU A 363 23.25 11.03 -3.22
N ALA A 364 22.70 10.65 -4.37
CA ALA A 364 21.75 9.55 -4.47
C ALA A 364 22.43 8.19 -4.21
N GLN A 365 21.81 7.34 -3.40
CA GLN A 365 22.38 6.07 -2.96
C GLN A 365 21.76 4.88 -3.70
N ILE A 366 22.58 3.92 -4.08
CA ILE A 366 22.09 2.64 -4.63
C ILE A 366 21.47 1.82 -3.50
N ALA A 367 20.16 1.66 -3.53
CA ALA A 367 19.42 0.89 -2.54
C ALA A 367 18.17 0.24 -3.13
N THR A 368 17.77 -0.91 -2.57
CA THR A 368 16.51 -1.55 -2.95
C THR A 368 15.28 -0.80 -2.40
N HIS A 369 15.49 0.14 -1.51
CA HIS A 369 14.45 0.96 -0.89
C HIS A 369 13.84 1.97 -1.87
N VAL A 370 12.74 2.58 -1.49
CA VAL A 370 12.00 3.62 -2.21
C VAL A 370 11.18 4.43 -1.21
N ALA A 371 10.92 5.70 -1.52
CA ALA A 371 10.08 6.54 -0.66
C ALA A 371 10.71 6.85 0.71
N ASP A 372 11.99 7.10 0.72
CA ASP A 372 12.78 7.55 1.88
C ASP A 372 13.01 9.06 1.80
N ALA A 373 13.25 9.69 2.92
CA ALA A 373 13.68 11.09 2.99
C ALA A 373 14.99 11.35 2.22
N ARG A 374 15.81 10.32 2.03
CA ARG A 374 17.03 10.34 1.22
C ARG A 374 16.77 9.79 -0.17
N THR A 375 17.33 10.46 -1.17
CA THR A 375 17.22 9.99 -2.56
C THR A 375 17.96 8.67 -2.73
N CYS A 376 17.28 7.71 -3.35
CA CYS A 376 17.86 6.42 -3.69
C CYS A 376 17.54 6.00 -5.13
N VAL A 377 18.40 5.15 -5.67
CA VAL A 377 18.33 4.69 -7.05
C VAL A 377 18.45 3.18 -7.13
N LEU A 378 17.72 2.59 -8.08
CA LEU A 378 17.74 1.16 -8.36
C LEU A 378 17.75 0.93 -9.87
N HIS A 379 18.53 -0.06 -10.31
CA HIS A 379 18.45 -0.63 -11.65
C HIS A 379 17.74 -1.99 -11.58
N PRO A 380 16.46 -2.08 -11.89
CA PRO A 380 15.67 -3.29 -11.68
C PRO A 380 16.25 -4.52 -12.38
N ALA A 381 16.70 -4.39 -13.63
CA ALA A 381 17.23 -5.50 -14.42
C ALA A 381 18.50 -6.12 -13.79
N ASN A 382 19.31 -5.34 -13.08
CA ASN A 382 20.54 -5.84 -12.42
C ASN A 382 20.35 -6.17 -10.93
N ALA A 383 19.19 -5.86 -10.35
CA ALA A 383 18.92 -6.07 -8.93
C ALA A 383 17.69 -6.99 -8.71
N THR A 384 16.51 -6.42 -8.65
CA THR A 384 15.29 -7.13 -8.28
C THR A 384 14.81 -8.15 -9.31
N HIS A 385 15.21 -8.00 -10.58
CA HIS A 385 14.84 -8.87 -11.71
C HIS A 385 16.05 -9.51 -12.38
N ARG A 386 17.19 -9.59 -11.69
CA ARG A 386 18.45 -10.13 -12.22
C ARG A 386 18.36 -11.58 -12.73
N GLN A 387 17.35 -12.32 -12.31
CA GLN A 387 17.14 -13.70 -12.72
C GLN A 387 16.44 -13.81 -14.07
N MET A 388 15.86 -12.71 -14.59
CA MET A 388 15.16 -12.64 -15.87
C MET A 388 16.14 -12.34 -17.00
N ASN A 389 15.92 -12.98 -18.15
CA ASN A 389 16.58 -12.60 -19.40
C ASN A 389 15.88 -11.37 -20.02
N ASP A 390 16.44 -10.80 -21.11
CA ASP A 390 15.92 -9.57 -21.69
C ASP A 390 14.50 -9.73 -22.29
N GLU A 391 14.10 -10.93 -22.74
CA GLU A 391 12.74 -11.21 -23.23
C GLU A 391 11.74 -11.25 -22.06
N GLU A 392 12.12 -11.86 -20.95
CA GLU A 392 11.31 -11.90 -19.73
C GLU A 392 11.18 -10.52 -19.08
N LEU A 393 12.26 -9.71 -19.10
CA LEU A 393 12.23 -8.31 -18.65
C LEU A 393 11.27 -7.48 -19.51
N ALA A 394 11.34 -7.62 -20.84
CA ALA A 394 10.45 -6.92 -21.74
C ALA A 394 8.97 -7.31 -21.52
N ALA A 395 8.70 -8.60 -21.32
CA ALA A 395 7.36 -9.09 -20.98
C ALA A 395 6.84 -8.54 -19.63
N ALA A 396 7.74 -8.26 -18.70
CA ALA A 396 7.44 -7.62 -17.42
C ALA A 396 7.37 -6.07 -17.51
N GLY A 397 7.53 -5.48 -18.69
CA GLY A 397 7.55 -4.03 -18.89
C GLY A 397 8.80 -3.33 -18.33
N ILE A 398 9.90 -4.06 -18.14
CA ILE A 398 11.16 -3.57 -17.59
C ILE A 398 12.20 -3.49 -18.71
N SER A 399 12.51 -2.27 -19.15
CA SER A 399 13.57 -2.05 -20.11
C SER A 399 14.96 -2.28 -19.47
N PRO A 400 15.93 -2.88 -20.19
CA PRO A 400 17.30 -3.08 -19.68
C PRO A 400 18.04 -1.79 -19.31
N ASP A 401 17.63 -0.64 -19.82
CA ASP A 401 18.18 0.69 -19.52
C ASP A 401 17.42 1.42 -18.40
N LEU A 402 16.38 0.79 -17.84
CA LEU A 402 15.51 1.42 -16.82
C LEU A 402 16.27 1.69 -15.53
N VAL A 403 16.28 2.94 -15.12
CA VAL A 403 16.69 3.39 -13.80
C VAL A 403 15.44 3.90 -13.06
N ARG A 404 15.20 3.39 -11.85
CA ARG A 404 14.17 3.90 -10.94
C ARG A 404 14.83 4.78 -9.91
N LEU A 405 14.54 6.08 -9.93
CA LEU A 405 14.99 7.06 -8.96
C LEU A 405 13.85 7.37 -8.00
N SER A 406 14.08 7.31 -6.71
CA SER A 406 13.17 7.75 -5.66
C SER A 406 13.72 9.03 -5.05
N CYS A 407 13.20 10.18 -5.46
CA CYS A 407 13.60 11.47 -4.97
C CYS A 407 13.21 11.62 -3.50
N GLY A 408 14.19 11.94 -2.67
CA GLY A 408 14.01 12.28 -1.27
C GLY A 408 13.51 13.72 -1.10
N ILE A 409 13.79 14.28 0.07
CA ILE A 409 13.38 15.65 0.44
C ILE A 409 14.57 16.63 0.49
N GLU A 410 15.69 16.25 -0.11
CA GLU A 410 16.86 17.12 -0.28
C GLU A 410 16.52 18.35 -1.14
N ASP A 411 17.42 19.32 -1.18
CA ASP A 411 17.27 20.49 -2.05
C ASP A 411 17.20 20.06 -3.53
N THR A 412 16.25 20.59 -4.27
CA THR A 412 15.98 20.21 -5.67
C THR A 412 17.18 20.49 -6.57
N ALA A 413 17.90 21.60 -6.33
CA ALA A 413 19.06 21.97 -7.16
C ALA A 413 20.25 21.02 -6.92
N ASP A 414 20.45 20.56 -5.68
CA ASP A 414 21.48 19.59 -5.35
C ASP A 414 21.22 18.22 -6.00
N LEU A 415 19.92 17.79 -6.02
CA LEU A 415 19.51 16.55 -6.69
C LEU A 415 19.77 16.63 -8.20
N ILE A 416 19.36 17.71 -8.84
CA ILE A 416 19.56 17.91 -10.28
C ILE A 416 21.06 17.97 -10.60
N ALA A 417 21.86 18.67 -9.79
CA ALA A 417 23.30 18.77 -9.99
C ALA A 417 24.01 17.40 -9.87
N ASP A 418 23.57 16.56 -8.92
CA ASP A 418 24.13 15.20 -8.79
C ASP A 418 23.75 14.31 -9.99
N ILE A 419 22.50 14.38 -10.44
CA ILE A 419 22.03 13.63 -11.61
C ILE A 419 22.75 14.07 -12.89
N ASP A 420 22.87 15.38 -13.13
CA ASP A 420 23.52 15.96 -14.31
C ASP A 420 24.99 15.56 -14.40
N GLN A 421 25.74 15.72 -13.30
CA GLN A 421 27.14 15.31 -13.26
C GLN A 421 27.31 13.80 -13.48
N ALA A 422 26.41 12.95 -12.93
CA ALA A 422 26.48 11.51 -13.12
C ALA A 422 26.14 11.08 -14.57
N LEU A 423 25.14 11.74 -15.21
CA LEU A 423 24.81 11.52 -16.61
C LEU A 423 25.97 11.87 -17.57
N SER A 424 26.91 12.74 -17.17
CA SER A 424 28.07 13.04 -18.00
C SER A 424 28.97 11.83 -18.25
N PHE A 425 28.89 10.79 -17.39
CA PHE A 425 29.62 9.52 -17.52
C PHE A 425 28.86 8.41 -18.25
N ALA A 426 27.60 8.64 -18.54
CA ALA A 426 26.70 7.66 -19.17
C ALA A 426 26.96 7.50 -20.69
#